data_d16dcf37c46f1c217be95943866745b7
#
_entry.id   d16dcf37c46f1c217be95943866745b7
#
_cell.length_a   1.000
_cell.length_b   1.000
_cell.length_c   1.000
_cell.angle_alpha   90.00
_cell.angle_beta   90.00
_cell.angle_gamma   90.00
#
_symmetry.space_group_name_H-M   'P 1'
#
loop_
_entity.id
_entity.type
_entity.pdbx_description
1 polymer ?
#
loop_
_entity_poly.entity_id
_entity_poly.type
_entity_poly.pdbx_seq_one_letter_code
_entity_poly.pdbx_strand_id
1 'polypeptide(L)'
;MGLLDPLYWAVSWVLVAWHSFWSLIFPPESGAAWSLSIVGLVVVIRVLLIPLFVKQIKAQRALQILQPEIKALQKRYKDDRQKQSEEMMKLYRENGTNPFSSCLPIILQMPIFFALFHVLSYGVQKGNPVGVMDEELVFQAGQATIFGAPLDATFMSADSLNVKIVSLTLIALMTLTTFITQKQLLVKGIANADSNPFLQQQKLLVYVFPLMFAVFGINFP
;
A
#
# COMPACT_ATOMS: atom_id res chain seq x y z
N MET A 1 -14.72 -20.60 -8.96
CA MET A 1 -14.12 -19.97 -7.78
C MET A 1 -12.72 -19.54 -8.14
N GLY A 2 -12.42 -18.27 -8.03
CA GLY A 2 -11.08 -17.72 -8.29
C GLY A 2 -10.15 -17.96 -7.10
N LEU A 3 -8.84 -17.92 -7.31
CA LEU A 3 -7.83 -18.07 -6.27
C LEU A 3 -7.96 -17.01 -5.15
N LEU A 4 -8.54 -15.86 -5.46
CA LEU A 4 -8.71 -14.72 -4.55
C LEU A 4 -10.10 -14.67 -3.89
N ASP A 5 -11.06 -15.53 -4.24
CA ASP A 5 -12.41 -15.51 -3.67
C ASP A 5 -12.43 -15.60 -2.14
N PRO A 6 -11.61 -16.46 -1.47
CA PRO A 6 -11.55 -16.48 -0.01
C PRO A 6 -11.09 -15.15 0.60
N LEU A 7 -10.23 -14.43 -0.13
CA LEU A 7 -9.73 -13.12 0.30
C LEU A 7 -10.80 -12.03 0.13
N TYR A 8 -11.57 -12.07 -0.96
CA TYR A 8 -12.71 -11.17 -1.17
C TYR A 8 -13.76 -11.36 -0.07
N TRP A 9 -14.03 -12.62 0.28
CA TRP A 9 -14.93 -12.96 1.38
C TRP A 9 -14.42 -12.42 2.73
N ALA A 10 -13.14 -12.64 3.04
CA ALA A 10 -12.55 -12.17 4.29
C ALA A 10 -12.54 -10.64 4.40
N VAL A 11 -12.15 -9.94 3.31
CA VAL A 11 -12.12 -8.47 3.28
C VAL A 11 -13.52 -7.89 3.42
N SER A 12 -14.51 -8.41 2.66
CA SER A 12 -15.90 -7.95 2.76
C SER A 12 -16.52 -8.25 4.13
N TRP A 13 -16.20 -9.40 4.74
CA TRP A 13 -16.67 -9.75 6.07
C TRP A 13 -16.18 -8.78 7.14
N VAL A 14 -14.88 -8.46 7.14
CA VAL A 14 -14.31 -7.48 8.09
C VAL A 14 -14.91 -6.09 7.85
N LEU A 15 -15.09 -5.70 6.59
CA LEU A 15 -15.70 -4.41 6.24
C LEU A 15 -17.15 -4.32 6.76
N VAL A 16 -17.97 -5.35 6.52
CA VAL A 16 -19.36 -5.40 6.98
C VAL A 16 -19.46 -5.48 8.50
N ALA A 17 -18.57 -6.22 9.17
CA ALA A 17 -18.52 -6.27 10.63
C ALA A 17 -18.26 -4.88 11.25
N TRP A 18 -17.30 -4.11 10.68
CA TRP A 18 -17.07 -2.74 11.11
C TRP A 18 -18.23 -1.81 10.74
N HIS A 19 -18.84 -2.00 9.57
CA HIS A 19 -20.01 -1.24 9.17
C HIS A 19 -21.18 -1.47 10.13
N SER A 20 -21.47 -2.71 10.51
CA SER A 20 -22.50 -3.04 11.49
C SER A 20 -22.23 -2.39 12.86
N PHE A 21 -20.97 -2.34 13.28
CA PHE A 21 -20.58 -1.67 14.52
C PHE A 21 -20.80 -0.16 14.45
N TRP A 22 -20.37 0.51 13.36
CA TRP A 22 -20.53 1.95 13.22
C TRP A 22 -21.97 2.37 12.94
N SER A 23 -22.79 1.49 12.38
CA SER A 23 -24.22 1.71 12.16
C SER A 23 -25.04 1.79 13.46
N LEU A 24 -24.44 1.44 14.60
CA LEU A 24 -25.02 1.70 15.92
C LEU A 24 -24.94 3.18 16.34
N ILE A 25 -24.00 3.92 15.76
CA ILE A 25 -23.68 5.31 16.14
C ILE A 25 -24.10 6.28 15.03
N PHE A 26 -23.88 5.89 13.77
CA PHE A 26 -24.15 6.70 12.59
C PHE A 26 -25.24 6.05 11.72
N PRO A 27 -25.98 6.79 10.92
CA PRO A 27 -26.89 6.20 9.94
C PRO A 27 -26.12 5.22 9.02
N PRO A 28 -26.69 4.03 8.72
CA PRO A 28 -25.99 3.02 7.90
C PRO A 28 -25.56 3.51 6.51
N GLU A 29 -26.32 4.42 5.91
CA GLU A 29 -26.07 5.01 4.60
C GLU A 29 -25.04 6.16 4.65
N SER A 30 -24.58 6.54 5.86
CA SER A 30 -23.69 7.68 6.01
C SER A 30 -22.26 7.38 5.55
N GLY A 31 -21.64 8.36 4.90
CA GLY A 31 -20.22 8.27 4.54
C GLY A 31 -19.30 8.09 5.75
N ALA A 32 -19.71 8.57 6.94
CA ALA A 32 -18.97 8.36 8.17
C ALA A 32 -18.92 6.86 8.56
N ALA A 33 -20.06 6.15 8.53
CA ALA A 33 -20.12 4.72 8.84
C ALA A 33 -19.23 3.93 7.88
N TRP A 34 -19.36 4.15 6.59
CA TRP A 34 -18.57 3.45 5.57
C TRP A 34 -17.08 3.80 5.60
N SER A 35 -16.72 5.08 5.76
CA SER A 35 -15.31 5.48 5.85
C SER A 35 -14.61 4.93 7.06
N LEU A 36 -15.26 4.98 8.22
CA LEU A 36 -14.72 4.39 9.45
C LEU A 36 -14.63 2.87 9.37
N SER A 37 -15.49 2.22 8.59
CA SER A 37 -15.41 0.78 8.31
C SER A 37 -14.21 0.43 7.45
N ILE A 38 -13.91 1.22 6.42
CA ILE A 38 -12.70 1.09 5.61
C ILE A 38 -11.45 1.33 6.48
N VAL A 39 -11.44 2.36 7.32
CA VAL A 39 -10.35 2.60 8.28
C VAL A 39 -10.18 1.42 9.23
N GLY A 40 -11.28 0.90 9.79
CA GLY A 40 -11.28 -0.27 10.67
C GLY A 40 -10.69 -1.51 9.99
N LEU A 41 -11.08 -1.78 8.75
CA LEU A 41 -10.51 -2.85 7.93
C LEU A 41 -8.99 -2.67 7.78
N VAL A 42 -8.53 -1.46 7.42
CA VAL A 42 -7.10 -1.16 7.26
C VAL A 42 -6.36 -1.37 8.59
N VAL A 43 -6.93 -0.94 9.72
CA VAL A 43 -6.34 -1.15 11.05
C VAL A 43 -6.20 -2.64 11.37
N VAL A 44 -7.23 -3.46 11.13
CA VAL A 44 -7.17 -4.92 11.33
C VAL A 44 -6.05 -5.54 10.53
N ILE A 45 -5.97 -5.21 9.23
CA ILE A 45 -4.91 -5.72 8.35
C ILE A 45 -3.53 -5.30 8.89
N ARG A 46 -3.35 -4.05 9.32
CA ARG A 46 -2.08 -3.54 9.87
C ARG A 46 -1.70 -4.26 11.16
N VAL A 47 -2.65 -4.49 12.05
CA VAL A 47 -2.41 -5.23 13.31
C VAL A 47 -1.97 -6.66 13.02
N LEU A 48 -2.63 -7.36 12.12
CA LEU A 48 -2.26 -8.72 11.72
C LEU A 48 -0.87 -8.79 11.09
N LEU A 49 -0.43 -7.73 10.41
CA LEU A 49 0.87 -7.66 9.77
C LEU A 49 2.00 -7.14 10.68
N ILE A 50 1.72 -6.72 11.93
CA ILE A 50 2.75 -6.23 12.87
C ILE A 50 3.93 -7.21 13.02
N PRO A 51 3.73 -8.52 13.28
CA PRO A 51 4.86 -9.43 13.48
C PRO A 51 5.75 -9.54 12.23
N LEU A 52 5.16 -9.41 11.05
CA LEU A 52 5.90 -9.39 9.80
C LEU A 52 6.72 -8.10 9.66
N PHE A 53 6.11 -6.93 9.92
CA PHE A 53 6.81 -5.65 9.88
C PHE A 53 7.98 -5.58 10.87
N VAL A 54 7.83 -6.15 12.06
CA VAL A 54 8.93 -6.25 13.04
C VAL A 54 10.11 -7.05 12.47
N LYS A 55 9.84 -8.20 11.83
CA LYS A 55 10.89 -9.00 11.18
C LYS A 55 11.59 -8.23 10.05
N GLN A 56 10.82 -7.48 9.25
CA GLN A 56 11.35 -6.65 8.16
C GLN A 56 12.25 -5.52 8.67
N ILE A 57 11.82 -4.80 9.72
CA ILE A 57 12.62 -3.73 10.31
C ILE A 57 13.94 -4.28 10.84
N LYS A 58 13.94 -5.47 11.48
CA LYS A 58 15.16 -6.14 11.92
C LYS A 58 16.09 -6.48 10.75
N ALA A 59 15.55 -7.04 9.66
CA ALA A 59 16.31 -7.35 8.46
C ALA A 59 16.89 -6.10 7.79
N GLN A 60 16.12 -5.01 7.69
CA GLN A 60 16.60 -3.73 7.16
C GLN A 60 17.74 -3.14 8.01
N ARG A 61 17.65 -3.23 9.34
CA ARG A 61 18.73 -2.79 10.24
C ARG A 61 20.01 -3.61 10.05
N ALA A 62 19.90 -4.93 9.90
CA ALA A 62 21.04 -5.80 9.59
C ALA A 62 21.72 -5.42 8.27
N LEU A 63 20.95 -5.12 7.23
CA LEU A 63 21.48 -4.61 5.96
C LEU A 63 22.15 -3.24 6.10
N GLN A 64 21.65 -2.37 6.97
CA GLN A 64 22.27 -1.06 7.24
C GLN A 64 23.64 -1.19 7.91
N ILE A 65 23.82 -2.17 8.80
CA ILE A 65 25.12 -2.45 9.45
C ILE A 65 26.15 -2.91 8.42
N LEU A 66 25.75 -3.68 7.42
CA LEU A 66 26.62 -4.17 6.33
C LEU A 66 26.97 -3.11 5.28
N GLN A 67 26.37 -1.93 5.30
CA GLN A 67 26.62 -0.86 4.31
C GLN A 67 28.10 -0.49 4.10
N PRO A 68 28.97 -0.35 5.15
CA PRO A 68 30.38 -0.06 4.91
C PRO A 68 31.12 -1.17 4.16
N GLU A 69 30.81 -2.45 4.47
CA GLU A 69 31.42 -3.60 3.77
C GLU A 69 30.95 -3.68 2.33
N ILE A 70 29.65 -3.47 2.07
CA ILE A 70 29.09 -3.39 0.73
C ILE A 70 29.81 -2.30 -0.10
N LYS A 71 30.06 -1.12 0.49
CA LYS A 71 30.78 -0.04 -0.21
C LYS A 71 32.24 -0.39 -0.50
N ALA A 72 32.93 -1.05 0.44
CA ALA A 72 34.29 -1.51 0.22
C ALA A 72 34.36 -2.52 -0.93
N LEU A 73 33.42 -3.45 -0.96
CA LEU A 73 33.30 -4.47 -1.99
C LEU A 73 33.00 -3.87 -3.38
N GLN A 74 32.11 -2.88 -3.43
CA GLN A 74 31.79 -2.14 -4.66
C GLN A 74 32.99 -1.36 -5.22
N LYS A 75 33.79 -0.75 -4.35
CA LYS A 75 35.02 -0.08 -4.78
C LYS A 75 36.05 -1.09 -5.30
N ARG A 76 36.16 -2.25 -4.66
CA ARG A 76 37.12 -3.31 -5.04
C ARG A 76 36.82 -3.94 -6.39
N TYR A 77 35.54 -4.16 -6.70
CA TYR A 77 35.09 -4.80 -7.94
C TYR A 77 34.37 -3.82 -8.89
N LYS A 78 34.82 -2.56 -8.94
CA LYS A 78 34.18 -1.50 -9.73
C LYS A 78 34.06 -1.84 -11.21
N ASP A 79 35.04 -2.53 -11.77
CA ASP A 79 35.16 -2.82 -13.20
C ASP A 79 34.63 -4.22 -13.55
N ASP A 80 34.25 -5.04 -12.56
CA ASP A 80 33.71 -6.38 -12.74
C ASP A 80 32.37 -6.53 -12.01
N ARG A 81 31.29 -6.19 -12.71
CA ARG A 81 29.92 -6.23 -12.13
C ARG A 81 29.46 -7.63 -11.77
N GLN A 82 29.91 -8.65 -12.50
CA GLN A 82 29.50 -10.03 -12.20
C GLN A 82 30.11 -10.47 -10.87
N LYS A 83 31.41 -10.30 -10.71
CA LYS A 83 32.14 -10.63 -9.48
C LYS A 83 31.67 -9.79 -8.29
N GLN A 84 31.33 -8.51 -8.51
CA GLN A 84 30.71 -7.64 -7.53
C GLN A 84 29.39 -8.22 -7.01
N SER A 85 28.51 -8.71 -7.92
CA SER A 85 27.23 -9.31 -7.56
C SER A 85 27.40 -10.62 -6.79
N GLU A 86 28.33 -11.47 -7.23
CA GLU A 86 28.64 -12.75 -6.56
C GLU A 86 29.15 -12.54 -5.13
N GLU A 87 30.12 -11.65 -4.95
CA GLU A 87 30.70 -11.35 -3.64
C GLU A 87 29.68 -10.64 -2.72
N MET A 88 28.81 -9.76 -3.28
CA MET A 88 27.71 -9.19 -2.50
C MET A 88 26.72 -10.25 -2.01
N MET A 89 26.34 -11.21 -2.85
CA MET A 89 25.44 -12.30 -2.45
C MET A 89 26.10 -13.22 -1.41
N LYS A 90 27.41 -13.43 -1.51
CA LYS A 90 28.19 -14.15 -0.52
C LYS A 90 28.22 -13.42 0.82
N LEU A 91 28.50 -12.11 0.82
CA LEU A 91 28.47 -11.27 2.02
C LEU A 91 27.12 -11.33 2.74
N TYR A 92 26.01 -11.25 1.98
CA TYR A 92 24.66 -11.37 2.56
C TYR A 92 24.43 -12.74 3.20
N ARG A 93 24.86 -13.83 2.56
CA ARG A 93 24.73 -15.19 3.11
C ARG A 93 25.55 -15.38 4.38
N GLU A 94 26.81 -14.94 4.39
CA GLU A 94 27.72 -15.04 5.54
C GLU A 94 27.19 -14.31 6.78
N ASN A 95 26.47 -13.20 6.55
CA ASN A 95 25.86 -12.41 7.61
C ASN A 95 24.38 -12.78 7.89
N GLY A 96 23.87 -13.87 7.30
CA GLY A 96 22.49 -14.33 7.51
C GLY A 96 21.43 -13.32 7.10
N THR A 97 21.77 -12.39 6.17
CA THR A 97 20.86 -11.34 5.70
C THR A 97 20.34 -11.65 4.30
N ASN A 98 19.11 -11.20 4.02
CA ASN A 98 18.50 -11.37 2.71
C ASN A 98 18.08 -9.99 2.16
N PRO A 99 18.67 -9.54 1.03
CA PRO A 99 18.31 -8.26 0.41
C PRO A 99 16.84 -8.19 -0.04
N PHE A 100 16.23 -9.32 -0.36
CA PHE A 100 14.83 -9.40 -0.78
C PHE A 100 13.82 -9.24 0.36
N SER A 101 14.28 -9.29 1.62
CA SER A 101 13.40 -9.07 2.78
C SER A 101 12.76 -7.68 2.78
N SER A 102 13.38 -6.71 2.10
CA SER A 102 12.84 -5.34 1.98
C SER A 102 11.62 -5.24 1.05
N CYS A 103 11.45 -6.14 0.08
CA CYS A 103 10.32 -6.13 -0.85
C CYS A 103 9.17 -7.07 -0.41
N LEU A 104 9.37 -7.89 0.61
CA LEU A 104 8.37 -8.83 1.12
C LEU A 104 7.04 -8.14 1.54
N PRO A 105 7.05 -6.90 2.12
CA PRO A 105 5.80 -6.18 2.40
C PRO A 105 4.95 -5.95 1.18
N ILE A 106 5.57 -5.56 0.08
CA ILE A 106 4.87 -5.24 -1.17
C ILE A 106 4.20 -6.52 -1.71
N ILE A 107 4.94 -7.63 -1.73
CA ILE A 107 4.44 -8.91 -2.24
C ILE A 107 3.23 -9.40 -1.42
N LEU A 108 3.28 -9.27 -0.09
CA LEU A 108 2.16 -9.68 0.76
C LEU A 108 1.00 -8.68 0.72
N GLN A 109 1.28 -7.40 0.54
CA GLN A 109 0.26 -6.35 0.47
C GLN A 109 -0.54 -6.41 -0.84
N MET A 110 0.07 -6.87 -1.96
CA MET A 110 -0.57 -6.88 -3.28
C MET A 110 -1.88 -7.67 -3.32
N PRO A 111 -1.96 -8.93 -2.82
CA PRO A 111 -3.23 -9.66 -2.80
C PRO A 111 -4.32 -8.95 -2.01
N ILE A 112 -3.96 -8.36 -0.85
CA ILE A 112 -4.88 -7.61 0.01
C ILE A 112 -5.36 -6.35 -0.71
N PHE A 113 -4.45 -5.64 -1.36
CA PHE A 113 -4.77 -4.45 -2.15
C PHE A 113 -5.73 -4.80 -3.30
N PHE A 114 -5.47 -5.85 -4.06
CA PHE A 114 -6.36 -6.29 -5.14
C PHE A 114 -7.72 -6.75 -4.62
N ALA A 115 -7.78 -7.38 -3.45
CA ALA A 115 -9.05 -7.76 -2.84
C ALA A 115 -9.87 -6.54 -2.43
N LEU A 116 -9.27 -5.56 -1.76
CA LEU A 116 -9.94 -4.32 -1.41
C LEU A 116 -10.37 -3.54 -2.66
N PHE A 117 -9.48 -3.44 -3.65
CA PHE A 117 -9.79 -2.82 -4.93
C PHE A 117 -10.98 -3.48 -5.62
N HIS A 118 -11.02 -4.82 -5.63
CA HIS A 118 -12.12 -5.56 -6.23
C HIS A 118 -13.44 -5.30 -5.48
N VAL A 119 -13.43 -5.32 -4.15
CA VAL A 119 -14.62 -5.05 -3.33
C VAL A 119 -15.15 -3.64 -3.59
N LEU A 120 -14.28 -2.63 -3.67
CA LEU A 120 -14.70 -1.24 -3.89
C LEU A 120 -15.08 -0.98 -5.37
N SER A 121 -14.25 -1.39 -6.34
CA SER A 121 -14.50 -1.06 -7.75
C SER A 121 -15.53 -1.96 -8.39
N TYR A 122 -15.50 -3.27 -8.15
CA TYR A 122 -16.46 -4.20 -8.72
C TYR A 122 -17.73 -4.28 -7.86
N GLY A 123 -17.60 -4.27 -6.54
CA GLY A 123 -18.71 -4.23 -5.60
C GLY A 123 -19.39 -2.87 -5.63
N VAL A 124 -18.84 -1.91 -4.91
CA VAL A 124 -19.51 -0.63 -4.64
C VAL A 124 -19.72 0.20 -5.89
N GLN A 125 -18.69 0.41 -6.72
CA GLN A 125 -18.80 1.29 -7.89
C GLN A 125 -19.67 0.71 -9.01
N LYS A 126 -19.63 -0.61 -9.22
CA LYS A 126 -20.45 -1.27 -10.29
C LYS A 126 -21.76 -1.87 -9.76
N GLY A 127 -22.01 -1.81 -8.46
CA GLY A 127 -23.24 -2.31 -7.87
C GLY A 127 -23.37 -3.83 -7.84
N ASN A 128 -22.26 -4.59 -7.84
CA ASN A 128 -22.30 -6.04 -7.84
C ASN A 128 -22.07 -6.63 -6.45
N PRO A 129 -22.83 -7.64 -6.02
CA PRO A 129 -22.56 -8.35 -4.76
C PRO A 129 -21.16 -8.97 -4.74
N VAL A 130 -20.43 -8.83 -3.62
CA VAL A 130 -19.08 -9.38 -3.46
C VAL A 130 -18.89 -9.93 -2.05
N GLY A 131 -18.49 -11.19 -1.96
CA GLY A 131 -18.26 -11.87 -0.69
C GLY A 131 -19.52 -11.94 0.16
N VAL A 132 -19.55 -11.24 1.30
CA VAL A 132 -20.73 -11.14 2.18
C VAL A 132 -21.56 -9.86 1.97
N MET A 133 -21.12 -8.96 1.07
CA MET A 133 -21.88 -7.78 0.70
C MET A 133 -22.96 -8.18 -0.33
N ASP A 134 -24.22 -8.08 0.08
CA ASP A 134 -25.37 -8.23 -0.79
C ASP A 134 -25.67 -6.96 -1.60
N GLU A 135 -26.72 -7.00 -2.42
CA GLU A 135 -27.11 -5.85 -3.26
C GLU A 135 -27.46 -4.62 -2.43
N GLU A 136 -28.07 -4.80 -1.25
CA GLU A 136 -28.48 -3.71 -0.38
C GLU A 136 -27.28 -2.99 0.22
N LEU A 137 -26.30 -3.73 0.78
CA LEU A 137 -25.08 -3.17 1.36
C LEU A 137 -24.22 -2.48 0.29
N VAL A 138 -24.14 -3.06 -0.90
CA VAL A 138 -23.44 -2.47 -2.03
C VAL A 138 -24.08 -1.15 -2.46
N PHE A 139 -25.42 -1.13 -2.56
CA PHE A 139 -26.17 0.09 -2.87
C PHE A 139 -25.98 1.18 -1.82
N GLN A 140 -26.10 0.83 -0.52
CA GLN A 140 -25.86 1.76 0.59
C GLN A 140 -24.44 2.35 0.54
N ALA A 141 -23.43 1.52 0.29
CA ALA A 141 -22.05 1.99 0.14
C ALA A 141 -21.87 2.97 -1.02
N GLY A 142 -22.53 2.73 -2.15
CA GLY A 142 -22.51 3.62 -3.32
C GLY A 142 -23.19 4.96 -3.09
N GLN A 143 -24.21 5.01 -2.21
CA GLN A 143 -24.89 6.27 -1.83
C GLN A 143 -24.14 7.06 -0.76
N ALA A 144 -23.19 6.45 -0.09
CA ALA A 144 -22.43 7.07 1.01
C ALA A 144 -21.58 8.25 0.49
N THR A 145 -21.66 9.38 1.17
CA THR A 145 -20.93 10.61 0.76
C THR A 145 -20.03 11.12 1.88
N ILE A 146 -18.81 11.53 1.54
CA ILE A 146 -17.87 12.19 2.44
C ILE A 146 -17.66 13.62 1.93
N PHE A 147 -17.92 14.62 2.79
CA PHE A 147 -17.83 16.03 2.42
C PHE A 147 -18.63 16.39 1.15
N GLY A 148 -19.74 15.66 0.92
CA GLY A 148 -20.57 15.83 -0.28
C GLY A 148 -20.03 15.19 -1.55
N ALA A 149 -18.99 14.34 -1.45
CA ALA A 149 -18.47 13.53 -2.54
C ALA A 149 -18.90 12.06 -2.33
N PRO A 150 -19.55 11.39 -3.30
CA PRO A 150 -19.85 9.97 -3.23
C PRO A 150 -18.57 9.13 -3.12
N LEU A 151 -18.62 8.06 -2.32
CA LEU A 151 -17.46 7.15 -2.11
C LEU A 151 -17.06 6.38 -3.36
N ASP A 152 -17.98 6.20 -4.27
CA ASP A 152 -17.77 5.51 -5.56
C ASP A 152 -17.26 6.44 -6.68
N ALA A 153 -17.26 7.77 -6.42
CA ALA A 153 -16.84 8.76 -7.41
C ALA A 153 -15.33 8.78 -7.59
N THR A 154 -14.89 8.86 -8.84
CA THR A 154 -13.48 9.07 -9.20
C THR A 154 -13.25 10.52 -9.62
N PHE A 155 -12.01 10.99 -9.58
CA PHE A 155 -11.67 12.34 -10.06
C PHE A 155 -12.05 12.55 -11.53
N MET A 156 -11.87 11.51 -12.37
CA MET A 156 -12.16 11.60 -13.82
C MET A 156 -13.65 11.54 -14.12
N SER A 157 -14.44 10.78 -13.35
CA SER A 157 -15.89 10.64 -13.56
C SER A 157 -16.71 11.74 -12.87
N ALA A 158 -16.08 12.61 -12.09
CA ALA A 158 -16.77 13.64 -11.33
C ALA A 158 -17.25 14.78 -12.23
N ASP A 159 -18.55 15.05 -12.22
CA ASP A 159 -19.16 16.20 -12.90
C ASP A 159 -19.14 17.47 -12.01
N SER A 160 -19.19 17.30 -10.69
CA SER A 160 -19.22 18.41 -9.76
C SER A 160 -17.84 18.89 -9.33
N LEU A 161 -17.65 20.20 -9.22
CA LEU A 161 -16.43 20.83 -8.76
C LEU A 161 -16.07 20.38 -7.33
N ASN A 162 -17.08 20.19 -6.47
CA ASN A 162 -16.88 19.74 -5.09
C ASN A 162 -16.21 18.36 -5.03
N VAL A 163 -16.70 17.39 -5.81
CA VAL A 163 -16.12 16.04 -5.88
C VAL A 163 -14.67 16.09 -6.38
N LYS A 164 -14.39 16.91 -7.41
CA LYS A 164 -13.02 17.13 -7.91
C LYS A 164 -12.09 17.68 -6.84
N ILE A 165 -12.53 18.65 -6.06
CA ILE A 165 -11.73 19.26 -4.98
C ILE A 165 -11.45 18.23 -3.88
N VAL A 166 -12.47 17.48 -3.44
CA VAL A 166 -12.32 16.45 -2.41
C VAL A 166 -11.35 15.36 -2.88
N SER A 167 -11.56 14.79 -4.08
CA SER A 167 -10.69 13.76 -4.66
C SER A 167 -9.25 14.26 -4.83
N LEU A 168 -9.06 15.47 -5.37
CA LEU A 168 -7.73 16.07 -5.54
C LEU A 168 -7.02 16.26 -4.18
N THR A 169 -7.75 16.69 -3.15
CA THR A 169 -7.20 16.86 -1.80
C THR A 169 -6.75 15.53 -1.23
N LEU A 170 -7.56 14.47 -1.37
CA LEU A 170 -7.22 13.11 -0.91
C LEU A 170 -6.01 12.54 -1.68
N ILE A 171 -5.97 12.71 -3.01
CA ILE A 171 -4.82 12.29 -3.84
C ILE A 171 -3.55 13.04 -3.43
N ALA A 172 -3.63 14.34 -3.19
CA ALA A 172 -2.50 15.15 -2.73
C ALA A 172 -2.00 14.71 -1.36
N LEU A 173 -2.89 14.47 -0.39
CA LEU A 173 -2.55 13.95 0.94
C LEU A 173 -1.93 12.56 0.86
N MET A 174 -2.50 11.66 0.07
CA MET A 174 -1.95 10.32 -0.16
C MET A 174 -0.54 10.38 -0.75
N THR A 175 -0.36 11.20 -1.79
CA THR A 175 0.94 11.38 -2.45
C THR A 175 1.98 11.96 -1.50
N LEU A 176 1.62 12.98 -0.74
CA LEU A 176 2.49 13.63 0.24
C LEU A 176 2.89 12.68 1.37
N THR A 177 1.92 11.97 1.96
CA THR A 177 2.20 11.01 3.05
C THR A 177 3.04 9.83 2.56
N THR A 178 2.78 9.34 1.35
CA THR A 178 3.58 8.28 0.72
C THR A 178 5.01 8.77 0.48
N PHE A 179 5.18 9.96 -0.07
CA PHE A 179 6.51 10.56 -0.30
C PHE A 179 7.29 10.75 1.00
N ILE A 180 6.65 11.31 2.05
CA ILE A 180 7.29 11.50 3.36
C ILE A 180 7.72 10.16 3.96
N THR A 181 6.83 9.15 3.91
CA THR A 181 7.11 7.81 4.44
C THR A 181 8.30 7.17 3.70
N GLN A 182 8.28 7.20 2.37
CA GLN A 182 9.36 6.67 1.56
C GLN A 182 10.69 7.40 1.81
N LYS A 183 10.66 8.73 1.88
CA LYS A 183 11.84 9.53 2.19
C LYS A 183 12.42 9.19 3.56
N GLN A 184 11.60 9.03 4.60
CA GLN A 184 12.07 8.69 5.94
C GLN A 184 12.70 7.28 6.01
N LEU A 185 12.15 6.32 5.26
CA LEU A 185 12.70 4.98 5.16
C LEU A 185 14.07 4.98 4.43
N LEU A 186 14.22 5.85 3.42
CA LEU A 186 15.44 5.94 2.63
C LEU A 186 16.55 6.70 3.32
N VAL A 187 16.27 7.88 3.86
CA VAL A 187 17.29 8.78 4.44
C VAL A 187 18.06 8.11 5.57
N LYS A 188 17.42 7.24 6.33
CA LYS A 188 18.08 6.46 7.39
C LYS A 188 18.93 5.29 6.86
N GLY A 189 18.74 4.88 5.59
CA GLY A 189 19.43 3.74 4.98
C GLY A 189 20.47 4.08 3.92
N ILE A 190 20.38 5.24 3.27
CA ILE A 190 21.11 5.51 2.01
C ILE A 190 21.75 6.91 2.00
N ALA A 191 22.42 7.30 3.07
CA ALA A 191 23.14 8.59 3.09
C ALA A 191 24.25 8.73 2.00
N ASN A 192 24.61 7.66 1.25
CA ASN A 192 25.64 7.66 0.23
C ASN A 192 25.37 6.63 -0.90
N ALA A 193 24.21 6.72 -1.55
CA ALA A 193 23.77 5.74 -2.55
C ALA A 193 24.34 5.91 -3.95
N ASP A 194 25.22 6.88 -4.18
CA ASP A 194 25.60 7.30 -5.54
C ASP A 194 26.46 6.28 -6.33
N SER A 195 26.94 5.22 -5.69
CA SER A 195 27.79 4.21 -6.32
C SER A 195 27.16 2.82 -6.48
N ASN A 196 25.94 2.59 -6.00
CA ASN A 196 25.33 1.26 -6.06
C ASN A 196 24.09 1.24 -6.97
N PRO A 197 24.06 0.44 -8.07
CA PRO A 197 22.92 0.33 -8.96
C PRO A 197 21.63 -0.10 -8.24
N PHE A 198 21.74 -0.99 -7.25
CA PHE A 198 20.61 -1.45 -6.45
C PHE A 198 20.01 -0.33 -5.58
N LEU A 199 20.87 0.50 -4.99
CA LEU A 199 20.45 1.66 -4.20
C LEU A 199 19.93 2.80 -5.09
N GLN A 200 20.47 2.96 -6.29
CA GLN A 200 19.93 3.89 -7.29
C GLN A 200 18.52 3.48 -7.73
N GLN A 201 18.29 2.19 -7.96
CA GLN A 201 16.97 1.66 -8.28
C GLN A 201 15.97 1.87 -7.12
N GLN A 202 16.43 1.68 -5.88
CA GLN A 202 15.62 1.96 -4.70
C GLN A 202 15.32 3.47 -4.54
N LYS A 203 16.28 4.34 -4.85
CA LYS A 203 16.09 5.80 -4.87
C LYS A 203 15.07 6.22 -5.95
N LEU A 204 15.13 5.61 -7.12
CA LEU A 204 14.16 5.83 -8.20
C LEU A 204 12.74 5.45 -7.74
N LEU A 205 12.58 4.31 -7.07
CA LEU A 205 11.29 3.88 -6.54
C LEU A 205 10.66 4.89 -5.58
N VAL A 206 11.45 5.61 -4.78
CA VAL A 206 10.94 6.63 -3.84
C VAL A 206 10.24 7.79 -4.55
N TYR A 207 10.70 8.15 -5.74
CA TYR A 207 10.07 9.22 -6.51
C TYR A 207 8.98 8.70 -7.46
N VAL A 208 9.17 7.52 -8.02
CA VAL A 208 8.22 6.92 -8.98
C VAL A 208 6.97 6.40 -8.28
N PHE A 209 7.10 5.78 -7.10
CA PHE A 209 5.93 5.24 -6.37
C PHE A 209 4.87 6.29 -6.03
N PRO A 210 5.19 7.43 -5.40
CA PRO A 210 4.19 8.45 -5.11
C PRO A 210 3.51 9.00 -6.37
N LEU A 211 4.28 9.16 -7.45
CA LEU A 211 3.74 9.63 -8.73
C LEU A 211 2.79 8.59 -9.35
N MET A 212 3.19 7.32 -9.31
CA MET A 212 2.35 6.22 -9.77
C MET A 212 1.03 6.16 -9.01
N PHE A 213 1.08 6.27 -7.67
CA PHE A 213 -0.13 6.31 -6.85
C PHE A 213 -0.98 7.55 -7.11
N ALA A 214 -0.39 8.70 -7.42
CA ALA A 214 -1.14 9.88 -7.84
C ALA A 214 -1.91 9.63 -9.13
N VAL A 215 -1.26 9.02 -10.14
CA VAL A 215 -1.91 8.67 -11.43
C VAL A 215 -3.00 7.61 -11.24
N PHE A 216 -2.75 6.59 -10.43
CA PHE A 216 -3.78 5.60 -10.11
C PHE A 216 -4.95 6.22 -9.34
N GLY A 217 -4.68 7.12 -8.38
CA GLY A 217 -5.70 7.78 -7.58
C GLY A 217 -6.69 8.63 -8.41
N ILE A 218 -6.31 9.08 -9.60
CA ILE A 218 -7.20 9.82 -10.51
C ILE A 218 -8.38 8.95 -10.99
N ASN A 219 -8.15 7.64 -11.16
CA ASN A 219 -9.13 6.68 -11.64
C ASN A 219 -9.67 5.76 -10.53
N PHE A 220 -9.24 5.98 -9.29
CA PHE A 220 -9.62 5.16 -8.14
C PHE A 220 -10.79 5.83 -7.41
N PRO A 221 -11.83 5.04 -7.00
CA PRO A 221 -12.91 5.56 -6.15
C PRO A 221 -12.43 5.84 -4.74
#